data_43a7b8901fe05d2143b49d9ed2f5d988
#
_entry.id   43a7b8901fe05d2143b49d9ed2f5d988
#
_cell.length_a   1.000
_cell.length_b   1.000
_cell.length_c   1.000
_cell.angle_alpha   90.00
_cell.angle_beta   90.00
_cell.angle_gamma   90.00
#
_symmetry.space_group_name_H-M   'P 1'
#
loop_
_entity.id
_entity.type
_entity.pdbx_description
1 polymer ?
#
loop_
_entity_poly.entity_id
_entity_poly.type
_entity_poly.pdbx_seq_one_letter_code
_entity_poly.pdbx_strand_id
1 'polypeptide(L)'
;MPTTASVLIIDDDPVHLHIYRLIVESVGFRGLPVQVTVRGLKFPDHEPVNAVLLDYRLTQNISAHDVALQVKARYPSAPIVILSDIHEVPDEMASIVQGFVRKGNPEKLLETLRDLVAQLM
;
A
#
# COMPACT_ATOMS: atom_id res chain seq x y z
N MET A 1 20.88 15.18 4.42
CA MET A 1 19.64 15.24 3.64
C MET A 1 18.69 14.17 4.12
N PRO A 2 17.46 14.51 4.44
CA PRO A 2 16.49 13.49 4.78
C PRO A 2 16.22 12.62 3.56
N THR A 3 16.15 11.32 3.78
CA THR A 3 15.83 10.36 2.74
C THR A 3 14.33 10.41 2.47
N THR A 4 13.94 10.53 1.22
CA THR A 4 12.53 10.48 0.85
C THR A 4 11.99 9.08 1.09
N ALA A 5 10.91 8.97 1.86
CA ALA A 5 10.26 7.69 2.10
C ALA A 5 9.51 7.24 0.85
N SER A 6 9.57 5.95 0.56
CA SER A 6 8.91 5.34 -0.60
C SER A 6 7.70 4.53 -0.17
N VAL A 7 6.59 4.71 -0.86
CA VAL A 7 5.34 3.99 -0.63
C VAL A 7 5.02 3.14 -1.85
N LEU A 8 4.96 1.84 -1.63
CA LEU A 8 4.54 0.89 -2.67
C LEU A 8 3.02 0.95 -2.77
N ILE A 9 2.49 1.11 -3.96
CA ILE A 9 1.04 1.24 -4.19
C ILE A 9 0.60 0.08 -5.05
N ILE A 10 -0.28 -0.75 -4.52
CA ILE A 10 -0.72 -1.98 -5.20
C ILE A 10 -2.22 -1.93 -5.48
N ASP A 11 -2.58 -2.01 -6.73
CA ASP A 11 -3.97 -1.98 -7.20
C ASP A 11 -4.01 -2.67 -8.56
N ASP A 12 -5.18 -3.12 -8.99
CA ASP A 12 -5.37 -3.69 -10.33
C ASP A 12 -5.81 -2.63 -11.35
N ASP A 13 -6.23 -1.46 -10.90
CA ASP A 13 -6.70 -0.37 -11.76
C ASP A 13 -5.60 0.69 -11.94
N PRO A 14 -5.10 0.89 -13.18
CA PRO A 14 -4.05 1.87 -13.43
C PRO A 14 -4.46 3.31 -13.13
N VAL A 15 -5.75 3.64 -13.22
CA VAL A 15 -6.25 4.98 -12.86
C VAL A 15 -6.12 5.21 -11.36
N HIS A 16 -6.48 4.23 -10.55
CA HIS A 16 -6.32 4.30 -9.09
C HIS A 16 -4.85 4.41 -8.71
N LEU A 17 -3.98 3.65 -9.35
CA LEU A 17 -2.53 3.73 -9.11
C LEU A 17 -2.02 5.15 -9.33
N HIS A 18 -2.45 5.78 -10.42
CA HIS A 18 -2.03 7.15 -10.74
C HIS A 18 -2.54 8.14 -9.68
N ILE A 19 -3.81 8.03 -9.28
CA ILE A 19 -4.41 8.91 -8.29
C ILE A 19 -3.70 8.79 -6.94
N TYR A 20 -3.48 7.57 -6.45
CA TYR A 20 -2.82 7.37 -5.17
C TYR A 20 -1.35 7.80 -5.20
N ARG A 21 -0.69 7.63 -6.34
CA ARG A 21 0.66 8.13 -6.53
C ARG A 21 0.71 9.65 -6.36
N LEU A 22 -0.22 10.38 -7.00
CA LEU A 22 -0.29 11.82 -6.85
C LEU A 22 -0.56 12.24 -5.40
N ILE A 23 -1.43 11.52 -4.71
CA ILE A 23 -1.75 11.81 -3.31
C ILE A 23 -0.51 11.65 -2.43
N VAL A 24 0.20 10.54 -2.51
CA VAL A 24 1.37 10.32 -1.65
C VAL A 24 2.52 11.27 -2.02
N GLU A 25 2.67 11.59 -3.30
CA GLU A 25 3.71 12.52 -3.74
C GLU A 25 3.44 13.96 -3.32
N SER A 26 2.17 14.31 -3.11
CA SER A 26 1.79 15.67 -2.67
C SER A 26 2.36 16.06 -1.31
N VAL A 27 2.76 15.09 -0.49
CA VAL A 27 3.34 15.34 0.83
C VAL A 27 4.79 14.87 0.93
N GLY A 28 5.43 14.63 -0.21
CA GLY A 28 6.86 14.34 -0.25
C GLY A 28 7.25 12.87 -0.26
N PHE A 29 6.29 11.94 -0.24
CA PHE A 29 6.61 10.53 -0.42
C PHE A 29 6.87 10.22 -1.89
N ARG A 30 7.70 9.23 -2.13
CA ARG A 30 7.89 8.67 -3.47
C ARG A 30 6.88 7.55 -3.67
N GLY A 31 6.07 7.62 -4.72
CA GLY A 31 5.08 6.58 -5.04
C GLY A 31 5.63 5.56 -6.02
N LEU A 32 5.53 4.27 -5.67
CA LEU A 32 5.97 3.17 -6.51
C LEU A 32 4.76 2.32 -6.89
N PRO A 33 4.14 2.55 -8.06
CA PRO A 33 2.95 1.81 -8.44
C PRO A 33 3.28 0.39 -8.91
N VAL A 34 2.47 -0.56 -8.45
CA VAL A 34 2.53 -1.97 -8.86
C VAL A 34 1.13 -2.40 -9.27
N GLN A 35 0.96 -2.72 -10.55
CA GLN A 35 -0.33 -3.15 -11.05
C GLN A 35 -0.46 -4.67 -10.93
N VAL A 36 -1.57 -5.11 -10.32
CA VAL A 36 -1.94 -6.52 -10.29
C VAL A 36 -2.63 -6.86 -11.59
N THR A 37 -2.14 -7.88 -12.29
CA THR A 37 -2.71 -8.35 -13.56
C THR A 37 -3.02 -9.84 -13.45
N VAL A 38 -3.58 -10.42 -14.51
CA VAL A 38 -3.83 -11.87 -14.57
C VAL A 38 -2.55 -12.69 -14.42
N ARG A 39 -1.39 -12.09 -14.65
CA ARG A 39 -0.09 -12.74 -14.50
C ARG A 39 0.50 -12.55 -13.10
N GLY A 40 -0.24 -11.91 -12.20
CA GLY A 40 0.23 -11.59 -10.84
C GLY A 40 0.75 -10.17 -10.74
N LEU A 41 1.78 -9.97 -9.95
CA LEU A 41 2.38 -8.64 -9.75
C LEU A 41 3.90 -8.77 -9.75
N LYS A 42 4.56 -7.68 -10.11
CA LYS A 42 6.01 -7.61 -10.13
C LYS A 42 6.48 -6.46 -9.25
N PHE A 43 7.22 -6.77 -8.22
CA PHE A 43 7.78 -5.76 -7.33
C PHE A 43 8.98 -5.07 -7.99
N PRO A 44 9.21 -3.77 -7.69
CA PRO A 44 10.38 -3.07 -8.21
C PRO A 44 11.67 -3.68 -7.68
N ASP A 45 12.69 -3.71 -8.55
CA ASP A 45 14.00 -4.24 -8.19
C ASP A 45 14.82 -3.18 -7.44
N HIS A 46 15.45 -3.58 -6.35
CA HIS A 46 16.43 -2.76 -5.62
C HIS A 46 15.89 -1.42 -5.07
N GLU A 47 14.58 -1.24 -5.02
CA GLU A 47 13.98 -0.02 -4.47
C GLU A 47 13.65 -0.22 -2.99
N PRO A 48 14.06 0.71 -2.11
CA PRO A 48 13.63 0.64 -0.73
C PRO A 48 12.14 0.94 -0.62
N VAL A 49 11.44 0.23 0.26
CA VAL A 49 10.01 0.43 0.50
C VAL A 49 9.80 0.65 1.99
N ASN A 50 9.21 1.80 2.34
CA ASN A 50 9.00 2.21 3.72
C ASN A 50 7.57 1.95 4.20
N ALA A 51 6.61 1.86 3.28
CA ALA A 51 5.22 1.54 3.58
C ALA A 51 4.55 0.99 2.33
N VAL A 52 3.46 0.28 2.51
CA VAL A 52 2.72 -0.34 1.41
C VAL A 52 1.26 0.05 1.50
N LEU A 53 0.70 0.48 0.37
CA LEU A 53 -0.70 0.80 0.20
C LEU A 53 -1.30 -0.30 -0.66
N LEU A 54 -2.29 -1.02 -0.13
CA LEU A 54 -2.86 -2.18 -0.82
C LEU A 54 -4.37 -2.04 -0.93
N ASP A 55 -4.89 -2.07 -2.16
CA ASP A 55 -6.32 -2.13 -2.37
C ASP A 55 -6.86 -3.50 -1.94
N TYR A 56 -7.91 -3.50 -1.12
CA TYR A 56 -8.54 -4.74 -0.66
C TYR A 56 -9.31 -5.44 -1.79
N ARG A 57 -9.93 -4.69 -2.70
CA ARG A 57 -10.72 -5.26 -3.79
C ARG A 57 -9.88 -5.40 -5.06
N LEU A 58 -9.28 -6.56 -5.20
CA LEU A 58 -8.56 -6.92 -6.41
C LEU A 58 -9.48 -7.82 -7.26
N THR A 59 -9.65 -7.47 -8.53
CA THR A 59 -10.56 -8.19 -9.43
C THR A 59 -9.91 -9.31 -10.21
N GLN A 60 -8.58 -9.39 -10.17
CA GLN A 60 -7.84 -10.48 -10.78
C GLN A 60 -7.89 -11.72 -9.86
N ASN A 61 -7.49 -12.87 -10.35
CA ASN A 61 -7.57 -14.13 -9.60
C ASN A 61 -6.56 -14.22 -8.44
N ILE A 62 -6.44 -13.13 -7.69
CA ILE A 62 -5.56 -13.04 -6.54
C ILE A 62 -6.25 -12.20 -5.47
N SER A 63 -6.21 -12.63 -4.23
CA SER A 63 -6.81 -11.90 -3.12
C SER A 63 -5.83 -10.89 -2.53
N ALA A 64 -6.37 -9.87 -1.86
CA ALA A 64 -5.53 -8.93 -1.11
C ALA A 64 -4.73 -9.65 -0.02
N HIS A 65 -5.29 -10.70 0.58
CA HIS A 65 -4.59 -11.52 1.55
C HIS A 65 -3.33 -12.16 0.94
N ASP A 66 -3.46 -12.78 -0.24
CA ASP A 66 -2.32 -13.39 -0.92
C ASP A 66 -1.25 -12.36 -1.28
N VAL A 67 -1.67 -11.18 -1.75
CA VAL A 67 -0.75 -10.08 -2.06
C VAL A 67 -0.04 -9.61 -0.79
N ALA A 68 -0.77 -9.46 0.32
CA ALA A 68 -0.18 -9.03 1.59
C ALA A 68 0.88 -10.02 2.08
N LEU A 69 0.65 -11.32 1.90
CA LEU A 69 1.65 -12.34 2.26
C LEU A 69 2.91 -12.21 1.40
N GLN A 70 2.77 -11.95 0.10
CA GLN A 70 3.92 -11.72 -0.78
C GLN A 70 4.68 -10.46 -0.38
N VAL A 71 3.96 -9.39 -0.02
CA VAL A 71 4.56 -8.15 0.47
C VAL A 71 5.35 -8.40 1.74
N LYS A 72 4.80 -9.13 2.71
CA LYS A 72 5.49 -9.46 3.95
C LYS A 72 6.75 -10.27 3.72
N ALA A 73 6.72 -11.18 2.76
CA ALA A 73 7.90 -11.97 2.41
C ALA A 73 9.00 -11.10 1.77
N ARG A 74 8.61 -10.13 0.95
CA ARG A 74 9.54 -9.25 0.24
C ARG A 74 10.03 -8.08 1.09
N TYR A 75 9.14 -7.48 1.87
CA TYR A 75 9.40 -6.27 2.66
C TYR A 75 8.92 -6.48 4.10
N PRO A 76 9.62 -7.32 4.87
CA PRO A 76 9.12 -7.74 6.20
C PRO A 76 8.99 -6.60 7.21
N SER A 77 9.71 -5.50 7.02
CA SER A 77 9.68 -4.36 7.93
C SER A 77 8.71 -3.25 7.49
N ALA A 78 8.17 -3.32 6.27
CA ALA A 78 7.29 -2.27 5.78
C ALA A 78 5.85 -2.48 6.28
N PRO A 79 5.25 -1.46 6.93
CA PRO A 79 3.85 -1.56 7.33
C PRO A 79 2.94 -1.57 6.10
N ILE A 80 1.85 -2.33 6.19
CA ILE A 80 0.85 -2.43 5.14
C ILE A 80 -0.41 -1.69 5.57
N VAL A 81 -0.87 -0.76 4.72
CA VAL A 81 -2.12 -0.04 4.90
C VAL A 81 -3.11 -0.53 3.85
N ILE A 82 -4.26 -1.01 4.30
CA ILE A 82 -5.33 -1.46 3.40
C ILE A 82 -6.24 -0.29 3.06
N LEU A 83 -6.55 -0.15 1.78
CA LEU A 83 -7.58 0.77 1.30
C LEU A 83 -8.82 -0.04 0.95
N SER A 84 -9.96 0.33 1.50
CA SER A 84 -11.20 -0.39 1.25
C SER A 84 -12.41 0.52 1.41
N ASP A 85 -13.51 0.13 0.78
CA ASP A 85 -14.82 0.75 0.98
C ASP A 85 -15.64 0.05 2.07
N ILE A 86 -15.11 -1.02 2.68
CA ILE A 86 -15.74 -1.69 3.83
C ILE A 86 -15.31 -1.03 5.15
N HIS A 87 -16.06 -1.30 6.23
CA HIS A 87 -15.87 -0.60 7.52
C HIS A 87 -14.85 -1.25 8.44
N GLU A 88 -14.59 -2.52 8.29
CA GLU A 88 -13.78 -3.29 9.23
C GLU A 88 -12.68 -4.05 8.51
N VAL A 89 -11.56 -4.23 9.20
CA VAL A 89 -10.47 -5.07 8.71
C VAL A 89 -10.93 -6.53 8.78
N PRO A 90 -10.87 -7.27 7.67
CA PRO A 90 -11.18 -8.71 7.73
C PRO A 90 -10.24 -9.43 8.70
N ASP A 91 -10.75 -10.41 9.43
CA ASP A 91 -9.98 -11.15 10.43
C ASP A 91 -8.68 -11.73 9.87
N GLU A 92 -8.72 -12.24 8.65
CA GLU A 92 -7.56 -12.83 7.98
C GLU A 92 -6.45 -11.82 7.71
N MET A 93 -6.78 -10.53 7.65
CA MET A 93 -5.83 -9.45 7.39
C MET A 93 -5.32 -8.78 8.65
N ALA A 94 -6.06 -8.89 9.76
CA ALA A 94 -5.80 -8.13 10.98
C ALA A 94 -4.41 -8.38 11.56
N SER A 95 -3.87 -9.58 11.39
CA SER A 95 -2.55 -9.92 11.94
C SER A 95 -1.38 -9.47 11.07
N ILE A 96 -1.62 -9.10 9.81
CA ILE A 96 -0.56 -8.80 8.85
C ILE A 96 -0.58 -7.37 8.34
N VAL A 97 -1.62 -6.58 8.66
CA VAL A 97 -1.70 -5.17 8.24
C VAL A 97 -1.61 -4.25 9.45
N GLN A 98 -1.02 -3.08 9.27
CA GLN A 98 -0.80 -2.10 10.33
C GLN A 98 -1.75 -0.93 10.25
N GLY A 99 -2.44 -0.75 9.13
CA GLY A 99 -3.38 0.34 8.95
C GLY A 99 -4.53 -0.04 8.05
N PHE A 100 -5.65 0.63 8.24
CA PHE A 100 -6.85 0.44 7.45
C PHE A 100 -7.47 1.81 7.22
N VAL A 101 -7.69 2.18 5.96
CA VAL A 101 -8.27 3.47 5.61
C VAL A 101 -9.40 3.26 4.61
N ARG A 102 -10.54 3.93 4.84
CA ARG A 102 -11.63 3.89 3.88
C ARG A 102 -11.29 4.70 2.64
N LYS A 103 -11.69 4.19 1.48
CA LYS A 103 -11.54 4.91 0.22
C LYS A 103 -12.30 6.23 0.28
N GLY A 104 -11.78 7.24 -0.40
CA GLY A 104 -12.39 8.56 -0.43
C GLY A 104 -12.00 9.49 0.72
N ASN A 105 -11.02 9.09 1.53
CA ASN A 105 -10.51 9.93 2.61
C ASN A 105 -8.99 10.10 2.50
N PRO A 106 -8.51 10.97 1.59
CA PRO A 106 -7.07 11.15 1.38
C PRO A 106 -6.35 11.75 2.59
N GLU A 107 -7.02 12.57 3.39
CA GLU A 107 -6.40 13.15 4.60
C GLU A 107 -6.07 12.07 5.62
N LYS A 108 -7.00 11.14 5.86
CA LYS A 108 -6.78 10.03 6.79
C LYS A 108 -5.70 9.09 6.27
N LEU A 109 -5.66 8.86 4.96
CA LEU A 109 -4.63 8.06 4.33
C LEU A 109 -3.24 8.65 4.57
N LEU A 110 -3.07 9.95 4.33
CA LEU A 110 -1.79 10.61 4.51
C LEU A 110 -1.36 10.65 5.97
N GLU A 111 -2.30 10.92 6.88
CA GLU A 111 -2.04 10.89 8.31
C GLU A 111 -1.55 9.50 8.75
N THR A 112 -2.24 8.45 8.33
CA THR A 112 -1.87 7.07 8.65
C THR A 112 -0.48 6.72 8.13
N LEU A 113 -0.18 7.07 6.89
CA LEU A 113 1.14 6.80 6.29
C LEU A 113 2.25 7.56 7.03
N ARG A 114 2.04 8.83 7.36
CA ARG A 114 3.02 9.62 8.08
C ARG A 114 3.34 9.03 9.44
N ASP A 115 2.30 8.61 10.17
CA ASP A 115 2.47 8.03 11.49
C ASP A 115 3.25 6.73 11.44
N LEU A 116 2.93 5.86 10.48
CA LEU A 116 3.60 4.57 10.35
C LEU A 116 5.04 4.72 9.88
N VAL A 117 5.31 5.61 8.94
CA VAL A 117 6.68 5.86 8.47
C VAL A 117 7.52 6.48 9.57
N ALA A 118 6.95 7.39 10.36
CA ALA A 118 7.67 8.03 11.47
C ALA A 118 8.10 7.02 12.53
N GLN A 119 7.33 5.96 12.76
CA GLN A 119 7.68 4.91 13.72
C GLN A 119 8.89 4.08 13.29
N LEU A 120 9.20 4.05 12.00
CA LEU A 120 10.33 3.30 11.46
C LEU A 120 11.62 4.11 11.46
N MET A 121 11.50 5.39 11.64
CA MET A 121 12.62 6.32 11.63
C MET A 121 12.92 6.78 13.05
#